data_663c8c9f899189bc889845ca92e1dd39
#
_entry.id   663c8c9f899189bc889845ca92e1dd39
#
_cell.length_a   1.000
_cell.length_b   1.000
_cell.length_c   1.000
_cell.angle_alpha   90.00
_cell.angle_beta   90.00
_cell.angle_gamma   90.00
#
_symmetry.space_group_name_H-M   'P 1'
#
loop_
_entity.id
_entity.type
_entity.pdbx_description
1 polymer ?
#
loop_
_entity_poly.entity_id
_entity_poly.type
_entity_poly.pdbx_seq_one_letter_code
_entity_poly.pdbx_strand_id
1 'polypeptide(L)'
;MEKMKLTFVNVGYGEAMLLECADASRPGGVFTALIDGGSAEASEFEDRSSGRLPVQEYLSARGLERIDLMVSTHTHEDHICGLLEAARLFPPAELWQTLPPDYYRGLHPLDVSVAQNPSQSKFLRALNDYITLCSLTVSNGGTIRALQAGETVPLCPGLSAKVLAPSQADAAALEQQTAALYAETDPAAFLQKLSALDARMNNYSLILRLDYGEARILLPGDTNLAGYGGIADEELRAVLFKVGHHGQIDGADKALADKVRPAAVVCCASSDRRYNSAHPDTLHLLKESGAELYFSDCPCLPELHTPPHAALMFTIGRNGALDACYLPEA
;
A
#
# COMPACT_ATOMS: atom_id res chain seq x y z
N MET A 1 3.64 -20.49 -20.07
CA MET A 1 2.88 -20.48 -18.82
C MET A 1 2.57 -19.02 -18.51
N GLU A 2 1.32 -18.73 -18.20
CA GLU A 2 0.90 -17.40 -17.80
C GLU A 2 1.66 -16.98 -16.55
N LYS A 3 2.12 -15.75 -16.51
CA LYS A 3 2.87 -15.16 -15.39
C LYS A 3 2.08 -13.98 -14.86
N MET A 4 2.10 -13.79 -13.55
CA MET A 4 1.58 -12.61 -12.88
C MET A 4 2.67 -11.53 -12.88
N LYS A 5 2.31 -10.27 -13.03
CA LYS A 5 3.19 -9.13 -12.86
C LYS A 5 2.77 -8.35 -11.63
N LEU A 6 3.75 -7.99 -10.80
CA LEU A 6 3.58 -7.06 -9.69
C LEU A 6 4.63 -5.96 -9.85
N THR A 7 4.15 -4.74 -10.06
CA THR A 7 5.00 -3.58 -10.34
C THR A 7 4.91 -2.59 -9.20
N PHE A 8 6.02 -2.29 -8.58
CA PHE A 8 6.19 -1.25 -7.57
C PHE A 8 6.56 0.03 -8.32
N VAL A 9 5.64 0.98 -8.38
CA VAL A 9 5.85 2.26 -9.06
C VAL A 9 6.73 3.15 -8.19
N ASN A 10 7.68 3.83 -8.80
CA ASN A 10 8.52 4.80 -8.11
C ASN A 10 7.74 6.10 -7.85
N VAL A 11 6.98 6.11 -6.79
CA VAL A 11 6.22 7.28 -6.32
C VAL A 11 7.01 8.13 -5.31
N GLY A 12 8.32 7.84 -5.14
CA GLY A 12 9.12 8.48 -4.11
C GLY A 12 8.78 7.97 -2.72
N TYR A 13 8.36 8.86 -1.82
CA TYR A 13 7.87 8.45 -0.51
C TYR A 13 6.42 7.96 -0.60
N GLY A 14 6.14 6.81 0.00
CA GLY A 14 4.86 6.12 -0.08
C GLY A 14 4.94 4.83 -0.90
N GLU A 15 3.81 4.29 -1.27
CA GLU A 15 3.77 3.07 -2.08
C GLU A 15 2.62 3.04 -3.07
N ALA A 16 2.90 2.47 -4.24
CA ALA A 16 1.91 2.16 -5.26
C ALA A 16 2.29 0.88 -5.97
N MET A 17 1.39 -0.11 -5.99
CA MET A 17 1.65 -1.41 -6.58
C MET A 17 0.59 -1.76 -7.61
N LEU A 18 1.03 -1.94 -8.86
CA LEU A 18 0.17 -2.40 -9.96
C LEU A 18 0.30 -3.92 -10.11
N LEU A 19 -0.80 -4.62 -9.94
CA LEU A 19 -0.93 -6.07 -10.15
C LEU A 19 -1.64 -6.34 -11.47
N GLU A 20 -1.02 -7.13 -12.34
CA GLU A 20 -1.59 -7.56 -13.62
C GLU A 20 -1.53 -9.10 -13.71
N CYS A 21 -2.65 -9.74 -14.00
CA CYS A 21 -2.73 -11.18 -14.15
C CYS A 21 -3.69 -11.55 -15.30
N ALA A 22 -3.32 -12.55 -16.10
CA ALA A 22 -4.16 -13.00 -17.22
C ALA A 22 -5.53 -13.48 -16.72
N ASP A 23 -6.59 -12.95 -17.33
CA ASP A 23 -7.98 -13.33 -17.07
C ASP A 23 -8.81 -13.16 -18.34
N ALA A 24 -9.03 -14.23 -19.08
CA ALA A 24 -9.78 -14.21 -20.34
C ALA A 24 -11.26 -13.81 -20.16
N SER A 25 -11.78 -13.76 -18.93
CA SER A 25 -13.14 -13.30 -18.65
C SER A 25 -13.26 -11.77 -18.60
N ARG A 26 -12.13 -11.06 -18.54
CA ARG A 26 -12.07 -9.60 -18.46
C ARG A 26 -11.89 -8.96 -19.83
N PRO A 27 -12.39 -7.74 -20.05
CA PRO A 27 -12.04 -6.96 -21.23
C PRO A 27 -10.51 -6.80 -21.31
N GLY A 28 -9.92 -7.03 -22.49
CA GLY A 28 -8.47 -7.02 -22.67
C GLY A 28 -7.75 -8.28 -22.19
N GLY A 29 -8.44 -9.25 -21.57
CA GLY A 29 -7.84 -10.53 -21.14
C GLY A 29 -6.93 -10.42 -19.90
N VAL A 30 -7.02 -9.32 -19.14
CA VAL A 30 -6.16 -9.06 -17.98
C VAL A 30 -7.00 -8.53 -16.82
N PHE A 31 -6.81 -9.11 -15.63
CA PHE A 31 -7.23 -8.53 -14.36
C PHE A 31 -6.18 -7.53 -13.91
N THR A 32 -6.62 -6.34 -13.51
CA THR A 32 -5.75 -5.24 -13.08
C THR A 32 -6.16 -4.72 -11.71
N ALA A 33 -5.21 -4.67 -10.78
CA ALA A 33 -5.44 -4.07 -9.47
C ALA A 33 -4.36 -3.04 -9.14
N LEU A 34 -4.74 -1.95 -8.48
CA LEU A 34 -3.84 -0.96 -7.90
C LEU A 34 -3.95 -1.01 -6.38
N ILE A 35 -2.85 -1.28 -5.70
CA ILE A 35 -2.75 -1.32 -4.24
C ILE A 35 -1.97 -0.08 -3.81
N ASP A 36 -2.65 0.82 -3.10
CA ASP A 36 -2.20 2.17 -2.76
C ASP A 36 -1.78 3.01 -3.98
N GLY A 37 -1.45 4.27 -3.78
CA GLY A 37 -1.20 5.20 -4.87
C GLY A 37 -0.07 6.20 -4.64
N GLY A 38 0.61 6.15 -3.49
CA GLY A 38 1.60 7.15 -3.14
C GLY A 38 1.01 8.47 -2.71
N SER A 39 1.86 9.48 -2.64
CA SER A 39 1.48 10.87 -2.35
C SER A 39 0.86 11.57 -3.56
N ALA A 40 0.05 12.60 -3.30
CA ALA A 40 -0.42 13.55 -4.30
C ALA A 40 0.24 14.94 -4.15
N GLU A 41 1.21 15.09 -3.24
CA GLU A 41 1.90 16.37 -3.05
C GLU A 41 2.85 16.65 -4.22
N ALA A 42 2.69 17.81 -4.88
CA ALA A 42 3.53 18.19 -6.03
C ALA A 42 5.02 18.22 -5.69
N SER A 43 5.38 18.60 -4.46
CA SER A 43 6.75 18.63 -3.98
C SER A 43 7.44 17.27 -3.97
N GLU A 44 6.68 16.15 -3.93
CA GLU A 44 7.22 14.80 -4.02
C GLU A 44 7.85 14.54 -5.40
N PHE A 45 7.35 15.21 -6.43
CA PHE A 45 7.70 14.98 -7.83
C PHE A 45 8.46 16.16 -8.47
N GLU A 46 8.95 17.12 -7.68
CA GLU A 46 9.79 18.23 -8.17
C GLU A 46 11.15 17.73 -8.67
N ASP A 47 11.77 16.81 -7.92
CA ASP A 47 12.99 16.13 -8.36
C ASP A 47 12.65 14.73 -8.90
N ARG A 48 12.76 14.60 -10.22
CA ARG A 48 12.53 13.35 -10.95
C ARG A 48 13.83 12.62 -11.35
N SER A 49 14.96 13.02 -10.80
CA SER A 49 16.27 12.45 -11.17
C SER A 49 16.39 10.96 -10.85
N SER A 50 15.63 10.45 -9.88
CA SER A 50 15.54 9.02 -9.56
C SER A 50 14.57 8.25 -10.46
N GLY A 51 13.78 8.95 -11.30
CA GLY A 51 12.72 8.39 -12.14
C GLY A 51 11.34 8.41 -11.47
N ARG A 52 11.18 9.04 -10.25
CA ARG A 52 9.90 9.11 -9.56
C ARG A 52 8.86 9.90 -10.34
N LEU A 53 7.61 9.45 -10.26
CA LEU A 53 6.45 10.06 -10.93
C LEU A 53 5.15 9.73 -10.19
N PRO A 54 4.10 10.57 -10.33
CA PRO A 54 2.78 10.25 -9.82
C PRO A 54 2.25 8.95 -10.43
N VAL A 55 1.55 8.12 -9.63
CA VAL A 55 1.06 6.82 -10.09
C VAL A 55 0.14 6.94 -11.29
N GLN A 56 -0.73 7.97 -11.36
CA GLN A 56 -1.63 8.18 -12.50
C GLN A 56 -0.88 8.52 -13.81
N GLU A 57 0.31 9.14 -13.74
CA GLU A 57 1.16 9.33 -14.92
C GLU A 57 1.71 7.98 -15.39
N TYR A 58 2.17 7.12 -14.46
CA TYR A 58 2.63 5.77 -14.79
C TYR A 58 1.54 4.95 -15.47
N LEU A 59 0.33 4.91 -14.88
CA LEU A 59 -0.80 4.15 -15.42
C LEU A 59 -1.20 4.63 -16.81
N SER A 60 -1.21 5.96 -17.02
CA SER A 60 -1.51 6.57 -18.32
C SER A 60 -0.46 6.23 -19.37
N ALA A 61 0.82 6.31 -19.03
CA ALA A 61 1.92 5.96 -19.93
C ALA A 61 1.91 4.46 -20.30
N ARG A 62 1.45 3.60 -19.38
CA ARG A 62 1.23 2.17 -19.64
C ARG A 62 0.01 1.89 -20.53
N GLY A 63 -0.79 2.90 -20.88
CA GLY A 63 -1.97 2.76 -21.69
C GLY A 63 -3.10 1.98 -21.00
N LEU A 64 -3.18 2.02 -19.67
CA LEU A 64 -4.29 1.41 -18.96
C LEU A 64 -5.57 2.18 -19.27
N GLU A 65 -6.66 1.44 -19.51
CA GLU A 65 -7.98 2.01 -19.77
C GLU A 65 -8.92 1.86 -18.56
N ARG A 66 -8.60 0.92 -17.65
CA ARG A 66 -9.45 0.57 -16.50
C ARG A 66 -8.64 -0.07 -15.38
N ILE A 67 -9.19 -0.02 -14.19
CA ILE A 67 -8.74 -0.77 -13.02
C ILE A 67 -9.91 -1.57 -12.49
N ASP A 68 -9.73 -2.89 -12.34
CA ASP A 68 -10.78 -3.77 -11.81
C ASP A 68 -10.91 -3.62 -10.29
N LEU A 69 -9.79 -3.43 -9.60
CA LEU A 69 -9.72 -3.35 -8.16
C LEU A 69 -8.75 -2.26 -7.72
N MET A 70 -9.17 -1.40 -6.81
CA MET A 70 -8.28 -0.59 -6.00
C MET A 70 -8.30 -1.08 -4.55
N VAL A 71 -7.14 -1.04 -3.89
CA VAL A 71 -6.99 -1.36 -2.47
C VAL A 71 -6.39 -0.17 -1.77
N SER A 72 -7.08 0.37 -0.77
CA SER A 72 -6.52 1.30 0.20
C SER A 72 -6.12 0.50 1.43
N THR A 73 -4.81 0.30 1.65
CA THR A 73 -4.35 -0.49 2.80
C THR A 73 -4.69 0.23 4.09
N HIS A 74 -4.47 1.54 4.15
CA HIS A 74 -4.84 2.39 5.28
C HIS A 74 -4.93 3.87 4.84
N THR A 75 -5.32 4.75 5.76
CA THR A 75 -5.62 6.15 5.41
C THR A 75 -4.48 7.07 5.84
N HIS A 76 -3.32 6.96 5.18
CA HIS A 76 -2.26 7.97 5.21
C HIS A 76 -2.08 8.64 3.86
N GLU A 77 -1.50 9.84 3.86
CA GLU A 77 -1.37 10.71 2.68
C GLU A 77 -0.57 10.03 1.57
N ASP A 78 0.51 9.38 1.92
CA ASP A 78 1.44 8.69 1.02
C ASP A 78 0.96 7.29 0.54
N HIS A 79 -0.31 6.98 0.78
CA HIS A 79 -1.03 5.79 0.28
C HIS A 79 -2.31 6.17 -0.46
N ILE A 80 -3.20 6.94 0.20
CA ILE A 80 -4.55 7.15 -0.31
C ILE A 80 -4.65 8.35 -1.27
N CYS A 81 -3.80 9.38 -1.10
CA CYS A 81 -3.98 10.61 -1.89
C CYS A 81 -3.66 10.39 -3.37
N GLY A 82 -2.56 9.69 -3.68
CA GLY A 82 -2.27 9.28 -5.06
C GLY A 82 -3.26 8.24 -5.60
N LEU A 83 -3.81 7.37 -4.73
CA LEU A 83 -4.86 6.44 -5.12
C LEU A 83 -6.13 7.17 -5.58
N LEU A 84 -6.52 8.27 -4.90
CA LEU A 84 -7.61 9.13 -5.34
C LEU A 84 -7.32 9.78 -6.69
N GLU A 85 -6.10 10.29 -6.92
CA GLU A 85 -5.74 10.88 -8.21
C GLU A 85 -5.78 9.86 -9.34
N ALA A 86 -5.34 8.61 -9.08
CA ALA A 86 -5.52 7.51 -10.02
C ALA A 86 -7.01 7.20 -10.27
N ALA A 87 -7.84 7.17 -9.23
CA ALA A 87 -9.27 6.88 -9.35
C ALA A 87 -10.05 7.94 -10.15
N ARG A 88 -9.58 9.20 -10.18
CA ARG A 88 -10.16 10.27 -11.03
C ARG A 88 -10.05 9.97 -12.52
N LEU A 89 -8.97 9.30 -12.93
CA LEU A 89 -8.71 8.94 -14.32
C LEU A 89 -9.17 7.51 -14.64
N PHE A 90 -9.05 6.62 -13.67
CA PHE A 90 -9.32 5.18 -13.78
C PHE A 90 -10.24 4.73 -12.64
N PRO A 91 -11.54 5.10 -12.65
CA PRO A 91 -12.46 4.70 -11.58
C PRO A 91 -12.49 3.18 -11.41
N PRO A 92 -12.27 2.65 -10.19
CA PRO A 92 -12.23 1.21 -9.99
C PRO A 92 -13.62 0.59 -10.06
N ALA A 93 -13.69 -0.67 -10.51
CA ALA A 93 -14.93 -1.45 -10.43
C ALA A 93 -15.21 -1.89 -8.98
N GLU A 94 -14.16 -2.09 -8.18
CA GLU A 94 -14.25 -2.40 -6.75
C GLU A 94 -13.16 -1.68 -5.97
N LEU A 95 -13.50 -1.16 -4.78
CA LEU A 95 -12.56 -0.59 -3.81
C LEU A 95 -12.54 -1.44 -2.55
N TRP A 96 -11.37 -1.92 -2.15
CA TRP A 96 -11.16 -2.61 -0.88
C TRP A 96 -10.59 -1.67 0.18
N GLN A 97 -11.11 -1.80 1.40
CA GLN A 97 -10.71 -1.01 2.56
C GLN A 97 -11.04 -1.73 3.87
N THR A 98 -10.72 -1.12 5.01
CA THR A 98 -10.99 -1.68 6.35
C THR A 98 -12.35 -1.25 6.90
N LEU A 99 -12.74 0.02 6.73
CA LEU A 99 -14.00 0.55 7.26
C LEU A 99 -15.23 0.01 6.52
N PRO A 100 -16.42 -0.05 7.15
CA PRO A 100 -17.64 -0.50 6.48
C PRO A 100 -17.93 0.23 5.16
N PRO A 101 -18.55 -0.43 4.15
CA PRO A 101 -18.73 0.14 2.81
C PRO A 101 -19.46 1.48 2.77
N ASP A 102 -20.44 1.68 3.64
CA ASP A 102 -21.24 2.91 3.70
C ASP A 102 -20.76 3.90 4.78
N TYR A 103 -19.67 3.59 5.49
CA TYR A 103 -19.20 4.39 6.63
C TYR A 103 -18.88 5.85 6.25
N TYR A 104 -18.26 6.05 5.08
CA TYR A 104 -17.92 7.38 4.57
C TYR A 104 -19.11 8.32 4.44
N ARG A 105 -20.33 7.80 4.26
CA ARG A 105 -21.56 8.61 4.10
C ARG A 105 -21.94 9.37 5.37
N GLY A 106 -21.51 8.87 6.54
CA GLY A 106 -21.68 9.53 7.82
C GLY A 106 -20.61 10.55 8.16
N LEU A 107 -19.56 10.67 7.31
CA LEU A 107 -18.45 11.57 7.51
C LEU A 107 -18.65 12.86 6.72
N HIS A 108 -17.97 13.91 7.14
CA HIS A 108 -17.93 15.20 6.45
C HIS A 108 -16.48 15.66 6.29
N PRO A 109 -16.15 16.49 5.29
CA PRO A 109 -14.80 17.03 5.17
C PRO A 109 -14.37 17.79 6.42
N LEU A 110 -13.17 17.49 6.88
CA LEU A 110 -12.55 18.14 8.04
C LEU A 110 -11.78 19.40 7.58
N ASP A 111 -11.78 20.44 8.40
CA ASP A 111 -11.04 21.67 8.13
C ASP A 111 -9.55 21.46 8.35
N VAL A 112 -8.77 21.43 7.26
CA VAL A 112 -7.31 21.24 7.30
C VAL A 112 -6.60 22.43 7.98
N SER A 113 -7.23 23.61 8.03
CA SER A 113 -6.61 24.80 8.62
C SER A 113 -6.45 24.74 10.14
N VAL A 114 -7.12 23.80 10.82
CA VAL A 114 -6.99 23.58 12.27
C VAL A 114 -5.69 22.85 12.66
N ALA A 115 -4.98 22.28 11.69
CA ALA A 115 -3.72 21.56 11.92
C ALA A 115 -2.65 22.47 12.50
N GLN A 116 -1.93 21.98 13.53
CA GLN A 116 -0.85 22.70 14.19
C GLN A 116 0.55 22.28 13.70
N ASN A 117 0.61 21.23 12.89
CA ASN A 117 1.87 20.73 12.31
C ASN A 117 1.60 19.99 10.98
N PRO A 118 2.66 19.73 10.18
CA PRO A 118 2.51 19.06 8.87
C PRO A 118 1.88 17.66 8.93
N SER A 119 2.18 16.84 9.96
CA SER A 119 1.59 15.50 10.09
C SER A 119 0.07 15.58 10.21
N GLN A 120 -0.44 16.42 11.12
CA GLN A 120 -1.87 16.65 11.27
C GLN A 120 -2.53 17.15 9.97
N SER A 121 -1.87 18.07 9.25
CA SER A 121 -2.37 18.57 7.97
C SER A 121 -2.47 17.47 6.92
N LYS A 122 -1.44 16.63 6.80
CA LYS A 122 -1.40 15.47 5.89
C LYS A 122 -2.49 14.46 6.24
N PHE A 123 -2.64 14.14 7.52
CA PHE A 123 -3.63 13.16 7.95
C PHE A 123 -5.07 13.65 7.75
N LEU A 124 -5.35 14.94 8.01
CA LEU A 124 -6.66 15.54 7.71
C LEU A 124 -7.00 15.49 6.21
N ARG A 125 -6.01 15.75 5.33
CA ARG A 125 -6.19 15.59 3.88
C ARG A 125 -6.49 14.15 3.52
N ALA A 126 -5.74 13.19 4.05
CA ALA A 126 -5.95 11.77 3.81
C ALA A 126 -7.36 11.32 4.23
N LEU A 127 -7.88 11.78 5.37
CA LEU A 127 -9.26 11.52 5.80
C LEU A 127 -10.29 12.12 4.85
N ASN A 128 -10.05 13.32 4.31
CA ASN A 128 -10.93 13.95 3.33
C ASN A 128 -10.87 13.23 1.97
N ASP A 129 -9.68 12.78 1.56
CA ASP A 129 -9.47 12.03 0.33
C ASP A 129 -10.10 10.63 0.42
N TYR A 130 -10.11 10.02 1.59
CA TYR A 130 -10.87 8.78 1.84
C TYR A 130 -12.36 8.95 1.51
N ILE A 131 -13.00 10.02 2.02
CA ILE A 131 -14.41 10.31 1.74
C ILE A 131 -14.63 10.50 0.23
N THR A 132 -13.72 11.24 -0.40
CA THR A 132 -13.79 11.56 -1.82
C THR A 132 -13.60 10.30 -2.68
N LEU A 133 -12.62 9.45 -2.36
CA LEU A 133 -12.35 8.20 -3.06
C LEU A 133 -13.56 7.26 -2.99
N CYS A 134 -14.14 7.08 -1.80
CA CYS A 134 -15.34 6.26 -1.63
C CYS A 134 -16.53 6.81 -2.44
N SER A 135 -16.77 8.11 -2.37
CA SER A 135 -17.84 8.78 -3.11
C SER A 135 -17.64 8.67 -4.62
N LEU A 136 -16.41 8.86 -5.10
CA LEU A 136 -16.04 8.75 -6.51
C LEU A 136 -16.25 7.33 -7.03
N THR A 137 -15.81 6.33 -6.27
CA THR A 137 -16.00 4.91 -6.61
C THR A 137 -17.47 4.60 -6.84
N VAL A 138 -18.32 4.94 -5.87
CA VAL A 138 -19.77 4.64 -5.97
C VAL A 138 -20.46 5.44 -7.05
N SER A 139 -20.13 6.73 -7.23
CA SER A 139 -20.72 7.59 -8.26
C SER A 139 -20.40 7.13 -9.70
N ASN A 140 -19.29 6.41 -9.88
CA ASN A 140 -18.91 5.78 -11.15
C ASN A 140 -19.42 4.33 -11.29
N GLY A 141 -20.30 3.88 -10.39
CA GLY A 141 -20.89 2.54 -10.46
C GLY A 141 -20.03 1.42 -9.89
N GLY A 142 -18.90 1.75 -9.26
CA GLY A 142 -18.07 0.80 -8.53
C GLY A 142 -18.68 0.42 -7.17
N THR A 143 -18.15 -0.64 -6.57
CA THR A 143 -18.56 -1.14 -5.25
C THR A 143 -17.43 -0.97 -4.23
N ILE A 144 -17.80 -0.87 -2.96
CA ILE A 144 -16.84 -0.82 -1.85
C ILE A 144 -16.99 -2.09 -1.03
N ARG A 145 -15.87 -2.69 -0.65
CA ARG A 145 -15.83 -3.87 0.20
C ARG A 145 -14.91 -3.61 1.40
N ALA A 146 -15.46 -3.84 2.61
CA ALA A 146 -14.66 -3.94 3.81
C ALA A 146 -14.06 -5.33 3.93
N LEU A 147 -12.78 -5.41 4.25
CA LEU A 147 -12.07 -6.66 4.45
C LEU A 147 -11.51 -6.76 5.86
N GLN A 148 -11.44 -7.98 6.37
CA GLN A 148 -10.86 -8.29 7.68
C GLN A 148 -10.17 -9.65 7.68
N ALA A 149 -9.33 -9.88 8.66
CA ALA A 149 -8.55 -11.11 8.77
C ALA A 149 -9.41 -12.38 8.67
N GLY A 150 -8.88 -13.37 7.96
CA GLY A 150 -9.52 -14.67 7.73
C GLY A 150 -10.22 -14.80 6.37
N GLU A 151 -10.52 -13.68 5.68
CA GLU A 151 -11.11 -13.74 4.36
C GLU A 151 -10.08 -14.20 3.30
N THR A 152 -10.58 -14.97 2.32
CA THR A 152 -9.83 -15.29 1.10
C THR A 152 -10.71 -14.96 -0.10
N VAL A 153 -10.21 -14.07 -0.95
CA VAL A 153 -10.95 -13.55 -2.09
C VAL A 153 -10.26 -13.98 -3.39
N PRO A 154 -10.94 -14.77 -4.25
CA PRO A 154 -10.42 -15.04 -5.60
C PRO A 154 -10.42 -13.75 -6.41
N LEU A 155 -9.30 -13.44 -7.07
CA LEU A 155 -9.12 -12.25 -7.91
C LEU A 155 -9.31 -12.57 -9.40
N CYS A 156 -8.60 -13.59 -9.85
CA CYS A 156 -8.67 -14.11 -11.22
C CYS A 156 -8.21 -15.58 -11.24
N PRO A 157 -8.27 -16.31 -12.36
CA PRO A 157 -7.90 -17.72 -12.40
C PRO A 157 -6.51 -18.03 -11.85
N GLY A 158 -6.47 -18.69 -10.71
CA GLY A 158 -5.24 -19.13 -10.02
C GLY A 158 -4.55 -18.08 -9.16
N LEU A 159 -5.18 -16.92 -8.94
CA LEU A 159 -4.74 -15.88 -8.03
C LEU A 159 -5.83 -15.58 -6.99
N SER A 160 -5.47 -15.57 -5.73
CA SER A 160 -6.33 -15.12 -4.63
C SER A 160 -5.58 -14.20 -3.67
N ALA A 161 -6.32 -13.35 -2.99
CA ALA A 161 -5.84 -12.54 -1.89
C ALA A 161 -6.39 -13.11 -0.57
N LYS A 162 -5.49 -13.43 0.37
CA LYS A 162 -5.84 -13.76 1.75
C LYS A 162 -5.59 -12.55 2.62
N VAL A 163 -6.59 -12.18 3.40
CA VAL A 163 -6.51 -11.06 4.35
C VAL A 163 -6.00 -11.58 5.68
N LEU A 164 -4.85 -11.08 6.13
CA LEU A 164 -4.22 -11.49 7.37
C LEU A 164 -4.48 -10.50 8.52
N ALA A 165 -4.69 -9.22 8.19
CA ALA A 165 -5.05 -8.13 9.10
C ALA A 165 -5.89 -7.08 8.35
N PRO A 166 -6.59 -6.17 9.06
CA PRO A 166 -6.72 -6.11 10.51
C PRO A 166 -7.64 -7.21 11.06
N SER A 167 -7.49 -7.52 12.34
CA SER A 167 -8.47 -8.37 13.04
C SER A 167 -9.84 -7.67 13.13
N GLN A 168 -10.90 -8.43 13.39
CA GLN A 168 -12.22 -7.83 13.63
C GLN A 168 -12.21 -6.82 14.79
N ALA A 169 -11.40 -7.07 15.81
CA ALA A 169 -11.27 -6.15 16.94
C ALA A 169 -10.56 -4.85 16.54
N ASP A 170 -9.52 -4.93 15.71
CA ASP A 170 -8.81 -3.74 15.22
C ASP A 170 -9.67 -2.94 14.23
N ALA A 171 -10.42 -3.60 13.35
CA ALA A 171 -11.37 -2.93 12.46
C ALA A 171 -12.46 -2.18 13.24
N ALA A 172 -13.01 -2.81 14.29
CA ALA A 172 -13.99 -2.17 15.19
C ALA A 172 -13.37 -1.00 15.97
N ALA A 173 -12.09 -1.12 16.39
CA ALA A 173 -11.38 -0.04 17.07
C ALA A 173 -11.12 1.15 16.12
N LEU A 174 -10.76 0.91 14.86
CA LEU A 174 -10.62 1.96 13.85
C LEU A 174 -11.95 2.70 13.64
N GLU A 175 -13.05 1.96 13.45
CA GLU A 175 -14.38 2.54 13.28
C GLU A 175 -14.77 3.41 14.48
N GLN A 176 -14.59 2.89 15.72
CA GLN A 176 -14.90 3.63 16.95
C GLN A 176 -14.05 4.89 17.11
N GLN A 177 -12.74 4.82 16.85
CA GLN A 177 -11.83 5.98 16.99
C GLN A 177 -12.14 7.03 15.93
N THR A 178 -12.44 6.62 14.70
CA THR A 178 -12.86 7.54 13.64
C THR A 178 -14.18 8.22 14.01
N ALA A 179 -15.19 7.47 14.46
CA ALA A 179 -16.46 8.06 14.92
C ALA A 179 -16.26 9.05 16.07
N ALA A 180 -15.40 8.71 17.06
CA ALA A 180 -15.08 9.60 18.17
C ALA A 180 -14.33 10.87 17.76
N LEU A 181 -13.51 10.82 16.72
CA LEU A 181 -12.86 11.98 16.13
C LEU A 181 -13.88 12.91 15.48
N TYR A 182 -14.75 12.38 14.62
CA TYR A 182 -15.75 13.16 13.89
C TYR A 182 -16.87 13.72 14.76
N ALA A 183 -17.14 13.13 15.92
CA ALA A 183 -18.11 13.63 16.90
C ALA A 183 -17.52 14.67 17.86
N GLU A 184 -16.20 14.92 17.85
CA GLU A 184 -15.55 15.85 18.78
C GLU A 184 -15.76 17.31 18.38
N THR A 185 -16.17 18.12 19.34
CA THR A 185 -16.43 19.56 19.14
C THR A 185 -15.44 20.47 19.86
N ASP A 186 -14.72 19.96 20.86
CA ASP A 186 -13.65 20.71 21.50
C ASP A 186 -12.38 20.69 20.64
N PRO A 187 -11.82 21.84 20.23
CA PRO A 187 -10.69 21.88 19.32
C PRO A 187 -9.43 21.18 19.85
N ALA A 188 -9.17 21.25 21.16
CA ALA A 188 -7.98 20.63 21.75
C ALA A 188 -8.14 19.11 21.82
N ALA A 189 -9.31 18.63 22.24
CA ALA A 189 -9.63 17.21 22.24
C ALA A 189 -9.68 16.62 20.82
N PHE A 190 -10.14 17.37 19.82
CA PHE A 190 -10.12 16.98 18.42
C PHE A 190 -8.68 16.70 17.94
N LEU A 191 -7.75 17.64 18.16
CA LEU A 191 -6.35 17.47 17.76
C LEU A 191 -5.66 16.32 18.52
N GLN A 192 -6.03 16.10 19.77
CA GLN A 192 -5.54 14.95 20.53
C GLN A 192 -6.03 13.63 19.93
N LYS A 193 -7.32 13.50 19.61
CA LYS A 193 -7.90 12.32 18.97
C LYS A 193 -7.34 12.10 17.57
N LEU A 194 -7.16 13.18 16.78
CA LEU A 194 -6.54 13.14 15.47
C LEU A 194 -5.14 12.51 15.54
N SER A 195 -4.28 13.04 16.44
CA SER A 195 -2.92 12.53 16.61
C SER A 195 -2.87 11.09 17.16
N ALA A 196 -3.84 10.72 18.00
CA ALA A 196 -3.93 9.36 18.53
C ALA A 196 -4.37 8.35 17.46
N LEU A 197 -5.26 8.74 16.54
CA LEU A 197 -5.68 7.92 15.42
C LEU A 197 -4.54 7.79 14.39
N ASP A 198 -3.89 8.91 14.02
CA ASP A 198 -2.73 8.97 13.14
C ASP A 198 -1.63 7.99 13.59
N ALA A 199 -1.23 8.06 14.85
CA ALA A 199 -0.19 7.20 15.43
C ALA A 199 -0.50 5.69 15.39
N ARG A 200 -1.74 5.29 15.21
CA ARG A 200 -2.16 3.88 15.13
C ARG A 200 -2.53 3.43 13.73
N MET A 201 -2.66 4.37 12.80
CA MET A 201 -3.22 4.12 11.47
C MET A 201 -2.46 3.03 10.71
N ASN A 202 -1.13 3.01 10.81
CA ASN A 202 -0.28 1.98 10.21
C ASN A 202 -0.69 0.55 10.62
N ASN A 203 -1.06 0.33 11.89
CA ASN A 203 -1.47 -0.99 12.39
C ASN A 203 -2.92 -1.35 12.07
N TYR A 204 -3.65 -0.48 11.38
CA TYR A 204 -4.93 -0.78 10.77
C TYR A 204 -4.83 -1.14 9.29
N SER A 205 -3.61 -1.24 8.76
CA SER A 205 -3.35 -1.64 7.37
C SER A 205 -3.96 -2.99 7.04
N LEU A 206 -4.52 -3.10 5.84
CA LEU A 206 -4.81 -4.40 5.23
C LEU A 206 -3.48 -5.13 4.96
N ILE A 207 -3.22 -6.21 5.68
CA ILE A 207 -2.14 -7.13 5.34
C ILE A 207 -2.69 -8.15 4.37
N LEU A 208 -2.23 -8.10 3.13
CA LEU A 208 -2.64 -9.04 2.09
C LEU A 208 -1.52 -10.04 1.81
N ARG A 209 -1.90 -11.33 1.72
CA ARG A 209 -1.08 -12.35 1.09
C ARG A 209 -1.70 -12.73 -0.24
N LEU A 210 -0.96 -12.51 -1.32
CA LEU A 210 -1.35 -12.97 -2.65
C LEU A 210 -0.83 -14.40 -2.84
N ASP A 211 -1.73 -15.32 -3.16
CA ASP A 211 -1.42 -16.71 -3.44
C ASP A 211 -1.60 -16.99 -4.95
N TYR A 212 -0.49 -17.28 -5.66
CA TYR A 212 -0.47 -17.57 -7.10
C TYR A 212 0.25 -18.90 -7.37
N GLY A 213 -0.49 -20.00 -7.39
CA GLY A 213 0.08 -21.34 -7.39
C GLY A 213 0.86 -21.61 -6.10
N GLU A 214 2.16 -21.85 -6.20
CA GLU A 214 3.06 -22.01 -5.04
C GLU A 214 3.66 -20.68 -4.57
N ALA A 215 3.56 -19.62 -5.38
CA ALA A 215 4.06 -18.31 -5.02
C ALA A 215 3.16 -17.66 -3.98
N ARG A 216 3.78 -17.16 -2.91
CA ARG A 216 3.15 -16.33 -1.88
C ARG A 216 3.84 -15.01 -1.81
N ILE A 217 3.08 -13.93 -1.88
CA ILE A 217 3.56 -12.55 -1.82
C ILE A 217 2.91 -11.87 -0.63
N LEU A 218 3.71 -11.31 0.27
CA LEU A 218 3.21 -10.62 1.47
C LEU A 218 3.31 -9.10 1.29
N LEU A 219 2.15 -8.43 1.36
CA LEU A 219 1.97 -7.00 1.18
C LEU A 219 1.31 -6.43 2.46
N PRO A 220 2.09 -5.94 3.41
CA PRO A 220 1.56 -5.54 4.72
C PRO A 220 1.09 -4.08 4.80
N GLY A 221 1.12 -3.31 3.72
CA GLY A 221 1.01 -1.86 3.82
C GLY A 221 2.08 -1.31 4.77
N ASP A 222 1.72 -0.40 5.65
CA ASP A 222 2.66 0.19 6.61
C ASP A 222 2.62 -0.45 8.01
N THR A 223 2.08 -1.66 8.10
CA THR A 223 2.08 -2.41 9.37
C THR A 223 3.48 -2.45 9.97
N ASN A 224 3.62 -2.03 11.23
CA ASN A 224 4.82 -2.21 12.01
C ASN A 224 4.80 -3.56 12.76
N LEU A 225 5.87 -3.89 13.49
CA LEU A 225 6.02 -5.19 14.17
C LEU A 225 4.82 -5.58 15.05
N ALA A 226 4.16 -4.62 15.68
CA ALA A 226 3.02 -4.89 16.55
C ALA A 226 1.79 -5.42 15.79
N GLY A 227 1.58 -4.97 14.54
CA GLY A 227 0.43 -5.37 13.73
C GLY A 227 0.49 -6.80 13.19
N TYR A 228 1.65 -7.47 13.25
CA TYR A 228 1.76 -8.89 12.94
C TYR A 228 1.37 -9.80 14.11
N GLY A 229 1.07 -9.22 15.27
CA GLY A 229 0.66 -9.97 16.45
C GLY A 229 -0.63 -10.77 16.20
N GLY A 230 -0.60 -12.07 16.54
CA GLY A 230 -1.76 -12.96 16.34
C GLY A 230 -1.87 -13.61 14.96
N ILE A 231 -1.03 -13.25 13.98
CA ILE A 231 -0.95 -13.95 12.70
C ILE A 231 -0.07 -15.19 12.86
N ALA A 232 -0.59 -16.35 12.43
CA ALA A 232 0.15 -17.59 12.50
C ALA A 232 1.40 -17.55 11.58
N ASP A 233 2.51 -18.13 12.03
CA ASP A 233 3.80 -18.05 11.33
C ASP A 233 3.75 -18.63 9.90
N GLU A 234 2.97 -19.68 9.68
CA GLU A 234 2.77 -20.29 8.36
C GLU A 234 2.02 -19.39 7.38
N GLU A 235 1.22 -18.45 7.89
CA GLU A 235 0.51 -17.47 7.07
C GLU A 235 1.41 -16.33 6.61
N LEU A 236 2.47 -16.04 7.35
CA LEU A 236 3.44 -14.99 7.01
C LEU A 236 4.46 -15.45 5.94
N ARG A 237 4.60 -16.76 5.69
CA ARG A 237 5.55 -17.25 4.69
C ARG A 237 5.27 -16.70 3.31
N ALA A 238 6.30 -16.11 2.69
CA ALA A 238 6.21 -15.51 1.36
C ALA A 238 7.56 -15.57 0.63
N VAL A 239 7.54 -15.79 -0.67
CA VAL A 239 8.75 -15.75 -1.52
C VAL A 239 9.13 -14.29 -1.84
N LEU A 240 8.15 -13.40 -1.92
CA LEU A 240 8.32 -11.95 -2.09
C LEU A 240 7.64 -11.23 -0.91
N PHE A 241 8.38 -10.34 -0.26
CA PHE A 241 7.93 -9.56 0.88
C PHE A 241 8.15 -8.07 0.65
N LYS A 242 7.09 -7.26 0.63
CA LYS A 242 7.21 -5.81 0.80
C LYS A 242 7.43 -5.55 2.28
N VAL A 243 8.54 -4.91 2.66
CA VAL A 243 8.78 -4.59 4.07
C VAL A 243 7.79 -3.55 4.58
N GLY A 244 7.25 -3.75 5.76
CA GLY A 244 6.29 -2.81 6.37
C GLY A 244 6.89 -1.43 6.62
N HIS A 245 6.05 -0.41 6.73
CA HIS A 245 6.38 0.95 7.15
C HIS A 245 7.64 1.51 6.46
N HIS A 246 7.69 1.39 5.13
CA HIS A 246 8.77 1.88 4.26
C HIS A 246 10.18 1.42 4.68
N GLY A 247 10.29 0.30 5.40
CA GLY A 247 11.57 -0.16 5.95
C GLY A 247 12.11 0.69 7.11
N GLN A 248 11.27 1.40 7.84
CA GLN A 248 11.68 2.04 9.10
C GLN A 248 12.14 1.00 10.12
N ILE A 249 12.71 1.44 11.23
CA ILE A 249 13.31 0.56 12.26
C ILE A 249 12.29 -0.43 12.86
N ASP A 250 11.02 -0.10 12.82
CA ASP A 250 9.90 -0.93 13.28
C ASP A 250 9.19 -1.72 12.16
N GLY A 251 9.67 -1.62 10.91
CA GLY A 251 9.08 -2.31 9.76
C GLY A 251 9.41 -3.80 9.68
N ALA A 252 10.57 -4.21 10.22
CA ALA A 252 10.95 -5.62 10.32
C ALA A 252 11.99 -5.85 11.42
N ASP A 253 11.96 -7.05 12.00
CA ASP A 253 13.00 -7.56 12.89
C ASP A 253 13.40 -8.99 12.46
N LYS A 254 14.40 -9.54 13.16
CA LYS A 254 14.88 -10.90 12.87
C LYS A 254 13.78 -11.95 13.04
N ALA A 255 12.91 -11.80 14.03
CA ALA A 255 11.83 -12.76 14.28
C ALA A 255 10.82 -12.77 13.13
N LEU A 256 10.46 -11.60 12.59
CA LEU A 256 9.59 -11.51 11.42
C LEU A 256 10.28 -12.06 10.17
N ALA A 257 11.56 -11.73 9.93
CA ALA A 257 12.31 -12.25 8.80
C ALA A 257 12.41 -13.78 8.83
N ASP A 258 12.64 -14.37 10.00
CA ASP A 258 12.70 -15.83 10.19
C ASP A 258 11.33 -16.53 9.95
N LYS A 259 10.21 -15.82 10.17
CA LYS A 259 8.85 -16.30 9.87
C LYS A 259 8.51 -16.17 8.40
N VAL A 260 8.76 -15.03 7.79
CA VAL A 260 8.45 -14.77 6.37
C VAL A 260 9.33 -15.59 5.45
N ARG A 261 10.64 -15.65 5.70
CA ARG A 261 11.66 -16.35 4.89
C ARG A 261 11.62 -15.96 3.41
N PRO A 262 11.69 -14.68 3.09
CA PRO A 262 11.58 -14.21 1.72
C PRO A 262 12.83 -14.55 0.91
N ALA A 263 12.67 -14.86 -0.39
CA ALA A 263 13.77 -14.86 -1.34
C ALA A 263 14.09 -13.44 -1.81
N ALA A 264 13.06 -12.60 -1.93
CA ALA A 264 13.18 -11.19 -2.30
C ALA A 264 12.38 -10.31 -1.36
N VAL A 265 12.95 -9.14 -1.05
CA VAL A 265 12.31 -8.08 -0.24
C VAL A 265 12.28 -6.80 -1.05
N VAL A 266 11.13 -6.13 -1.05
CA VAL A 266 10.99 -4.79 -1.65
C VAL A 266 10.83 -3.76 -0.54
N CYS A 267 11.64 -2.71 -0.59
CA CYS A 267 11.52 -1.54 0.26
C CYS A 267 10.94 -0.37 -0.56
N CYS A 268 9.76 0.11 -0.16
CA CYS A 268 9.12 1.28 -0.75
C CYS A 268 9.46 2.52 0.09
N ALA A 269 10.62 3.13 -0.18
CA ALA A 269 11.11 4.30 0.54
C ALA A 269 11.76 5.27 -0.43
N SER A 270 11.65 6.57 -0.16
CA SER A 270 12.22 7.60 -1.02
C SER A 270 13.75 7.66 -0.93
N SER A 271 14.37 8.09 -2.05
CA SER A 271 15.83 8.27 -2.13
C SER A 271 16.39 9.33 -1.17
N ASP A 272 15.58 10.28 -0.74
CA ASP A 272 15.94 11.31 0.23
C ASP A 272 15.83 10.86 1.70
N ARG A 273 15.48 9.61 1.94
CA ARG A 273 15.35 9.00 3.27
C ARG A 273 14.42 9.76 4.23
N ARG A 274 13.32 10.28 3.74
CA ARG A 274 12.30 10.92 4.58
C ARG A 274 11.88 10.00 5.71
N TYR A 275 11.62 10.60 6.88
CA TYR A 275 11.22 9.89 8.09
C TYR A 275 12.17 8.76 8.50
N ASN A 276 13.47 8.88 8.12
CA ASN A 276 14.47 7.85 8.36
C ASN A 276 14.19 6.48 7.70
N SER A 277 13.44 6.49 6.60
CA SER A 277 13.21 5.35 5.71
C SER A 277 14.28 5.33 4.61
N ALA A 278 14.72 4.22 4.08
CA ALA A 278 14.72 2.92 4.73
C ALA A 278 15.80 2.94 5.82
N HIS A 279 15.54 2.35 6.97
CA HIS A 279 16.52 2.35 8.06
C HIS A 279 17.65 1.35 7.74
N PRO A 280 18.95 1.76 7.87
CA PRO A 280 20.08 0.88 7.56
C PRO A 280 20.04 -0.46 8.29
N ASP A 281 19.72 -0.44 9.60
CA ASP A 281 19.67 -1.67 10.41
C ASP A 281 18.60 -2.63 9.92
N THR A 282 17.43 -2.13 9.48
CA THR A 282 16.36 -2.94 8.90
C THR A 282 16.83 -3.59 7.59
N LEU A 283 17.50 -2.82 6.72
CA LEU A 283 18.02 -3.34 5.45
C LEU A 283 19.15 -4.35 5.65
N HIS A 284 20.09 -4.11 6.57
CA HIS A 284 21.16 -5.03 6.92
C HIS A 284 20.60 -6.36 7.46
N LEU A 285 19.65 -6.29 8.40
CA LEU A 285 18.98 -7.46 8.95
C LEU A 285 18.30 -8.30 7.86
N LEU A 286 17.57 -7.67 6.94
CA LEU A 286 16.89 -8.38 5.86
C LEU A 286 17.89 -9.00 4.87
N LYS A 287 18.99 -8.33 4.57
CA LYS A 287 20.10 -8.87 3.76
C LYS A 287 20.77 -10.05 4.44
N GLU A 288 21.03 -9.97 5.74
CA GLU A 288 21.62 -11.07 6.53
C GLU A 288 20.68 -12.28 6.62
N SER A 289 19.38 -12.12 6.47
CA SER A 289 18.41 -13.23 6.37
C SER A 289 18.53 -14.04 5.08
N GLY A 290 19.35 -13.57 4.11
CA GLY A 290 19.57 -14.19 2.82
C GLY A 290 18.63 -13.72 1.71
N ALA A 291 17.80 -12.74 1.97
CA ALA A 291 16.91 -12.15 0.95
C ALA A 291 17.66 -11.19 0.02
N GLU A 292 17.28 -11.19 -1.25
CA GLU A 292 17.69 -10.17 -2.19
C GLU A 292 16.87 -8.89 -1.99
N LEU A 293 17.56 -7.72 -1.89
CA LEU A 293 16.89 -6.44 -1.62
C LEU A 293 16.64 -5.68 -2.91
N TYR A 294 15.41 -5.18 -3.04
CA TYR A 294 14.93 -4.34 -4.12
C TYR A 294 14.28 -3.07 -3.58
N PHE A 295 14.19 -2.02 -4.41
CA PHE A 295 13.72 -0.70 -3.98
C PHE A 295 12.77 -0.13 -5.02
N SER A 296 11.67 0.51 -4.55
CA SER A 296 10.75 1.22 -5.44
C SER A 296 11.32 2.55 -5.95
N ASP A 297 12.20 3.20 -5.16
CA ASP A 297 13.01 4.36 -5.53
C ASP A 297 14.51 4.02 -5.36
N CYS A 298 15.39 4.90 -5.79
CA CYS A 298 16.83 4.70 -5.62
C CYS A 298 17.22 4.79 -4.14
N PRO A 299 17.88 3.77 -3.54
CA PRO A 299 18.27 3.83 -2.14
C PRO A 299 19.39 4.84 -1.91
N CYS A 300 19.32 5.60 -0.83
CA CYS A 300 20.34 6.56 -0.43
C CYS A 300 21.34 5.94 0.56
N LEU A 301 21.87 4.75 0.24
CA LEU A 301 22.86 4.03 1.03
C LEU A 301 24.07 3.70 0.15
N PRO A 302 25.32 3.95 0.60
CA PRO A 302 26.52 3.83 -0.23
C PRO A 302 26.77 2.45 -0.83
N GLU A 303 26.30 1.40 -0.17
CA GLU A 303 26.48 0.00 -0.59
C GLU A 303 25.31 -0.58 -1.39
N LEU A 304 24.25 0.18 -1.59
CA LEU A 304 23.04 -0.23 -2.32
C LEU A 304 22.78 0.75 -3.45
N HIS A 305 22.79 0.25 -4.67
CA HIS A 305 22.60 1.06 -5.87
C HIS A 305 21.51 0.46 -6.76
N THR A 306 20.63 1.31 -7.24
CA THR A 306 19.72 1.01 -8.35
C THR A 306 19.90 2.07 -9.44
N PRO A 307 19.71 1.76 -10.72
CA PRO A 307 19.60 2.80 -11.73
C PRO A 307 18.37 3.68 -11.46
N PRO A 308 18.32 4.92 -11.94
CA PRO A 308 17.06 5.67 -12.00
C PRO A 308 16.02 4.86 -12.78
N HIS A 309 14.80 4.78 -12.25
CA HIS A 309 13.74 3.95 -12.82
C HIS A 309 12.35 4.49 -12.45
N ALA A 310 11.40 4.31 -13.35
CA ALA A 310 10.00 4.64 -13.11
C ALA A 310 9.26 3.58 -12.28
N ALA A 311 9.73 2.34 -12.33
CA ALA A 311 9.15 1.23 -11.58
C ALA A 311 10.09 0.03 -11.46
N LEU A 312 9.85 -0.79 -10.43
CA LEU A 312 10.41 -2.13 -10.27
C LEU A 312 9.32 -3.16 -10.57
N MET A 313 9.50 -4.00 -11.57
CA MET A 313 8.53 -5.02 -11.95
C MET A 313 9.04 -6.43 -11.61
N PHE A 314 8.22 -7.20 -10.91
CA PHE A 314 8.38 -8.63 -10.76
C PHE A 314 7.48 -9.38 -11.73
N THR A 315 8.06 -10.34 -12.45
CA THR A 315 7.33 -11.36 -13.19
C THR A 315 7.34 -12.65 -12.40
N ILE A 316 6.19 -13.10 -11.94
CA ILE A 316 6.03 -14.15 -10.94
C ILE A 316 5.43 -15.40 -11.59
N GLY A 317 6.15 -16.51 -11.47
CA GLY A 317 5.68 -17.84 -11.93
C GLY A 317 4.84 -18.54 -10.88
N ARG A 318 3.90 -19.40 -11.30
CA ARG A 318 3.09 -20.24 -10.38
C ARG A 318 3.92 -21.18 -9.52
N ASN A 319 5.16 -21.46 -9.90
CA ASN A 319 6.11 -22.29 -9.15
C ASN A 319 6.96 -21.47 -8.16
N GLY A 320 6.62 -20.21 -7.90
CA GLY A 320 7.35 -19.32 -7.00
C GLY A 320 8.60 -18.67 -7.61
N ALA A 321 8.90 -18.90 -8.89
CA ALA A 321 10.01 -18.24 -9.55
C ALA A 321 9.75 -16.73 -9.67
N LEU A 322 10.73 -15.92 -9.32
CA LEU A 322 10.73 -14.47 -9.40
C LEU A 322 11.73 -13.99 -10.46
N ASP A 323 11.34 -13.06 -11.29
CA ASP A 323 12.20 -12.35 -12.24
C ASP A 323 11.95 -10.86 -12.09
N ALA A 324 12.96 -10.12 -11.65
CA ALA A 324 12.86 -8.71 -11.31
C ALA A 324 13.52 -7.83 -12.38
N CYS A 325 12.90 -6.72 -12.73
CA CYS A 325 13.42 -5.77 -13.71
C CYS A 325 13.09 -4.34 -13.29
N TYR A 326 14.10 -3.47 -13.25
CA TYR A 326 13.92 -2.02 -13.14
C TYR A 326 13.55 -1.44 -14.50
N LEU A 327 12.43 -0.74 -14.56
CA LEU A 327 11.92 -0.10 -15.78
C LEU A 327 12.36 1.37 -15.78
N PRO A 328 13.21 1.80 -16.72
CA PRO A 328 13.74 3.18 -16.73
C PRO A 328 12.64 4.21 -17.05
N GLU A 329 11.60 3.81 -17.79
CA GLU A 329 10.48 4.63 -18.23
C GLU A 329 9.16 3.92 -17.93
N ALA A 330 8.08 4.70 -17.87
CA ALA A 330 6.71 4.21 -17.61
C ALA A 330 6.10 3.50 -18.83
#